data_5d123fff8b3e981307a47923af94a61c
#
_entry.id   5d123fff8b3e981307a47923af94a61c
#
_cell.length_a   1.000
_cell.length_b   1.000
_cell.length_c   1.000
_cell.angle_alpha   90.00
_cell.angle_beta   90.00
_cell.angle_gamma   90.00
#
_symmetry.space_group_name_H-M   'P 1'
#
loop_
_entity.id
_entity.type
_entity.pdbx_description
1 polymer ?
#
loop_
_entity_poly.entity_id
_entity_poly.type
_entity_poly.pdbx_seq_one_letter_code
_entity_poly.pdbx_strand_id
1 'polypeptide(L)'
;MMTNDGTAAVQQKLIVGTATTGLVRAEWVQARFGQIIPTNWSWVQMWQYMAPGSFMPLGYQVDDAQNLIVAEAIKGDYEWLLLYEHDTIPRPDALIRLAEYMKRKDTPVISGLYFTRSLPSEPLIYRGLGTLAYEDFDIGDLVWADGVPTGFLLIHMSIIRAMWEESEPYMIGNVETRRVFETPNKAWFNPESEEFNTQAGTSDLAWCHRVIDENFLDKAGWPEYQGKEYPFLVDTRIGCVHIDNSTGAQFPPGGIHEYWRNVREGRGKMEPEPAALGVTVGEAVGVGERIG
;
A
#
# COMPACT_ATOMS: atom_id res chain seq x y z
N MET A 1 -8.54 -26.89 -14.13
CA MET A 1 -9.21 -27.17 -15.40
C MET A 1 -8.11 -27.50 -16.40
N MET A 2 -7.99 -28.72 -16.85
CA MET A 2 -6.97 -29.08 -17.87
C MET A 2 -7.49 -28.60 -19.23
N THR A 3 -6.64 -27.91 -19.97
CA THR A 3 -6.90 -27.61 -21.37
C THR A 3 -6.85 -28.92 -22.19
N ASN A 4 -7.56 -28.98 -23.31
CA ASN A 4 -7.63 -30.20 -24.16
C ASN A 4 -6.27 -30.64 -24.74
N ASP A 5 -5.22 -29.90 -24.56
CA ASP A 5 -3.84 -30.18 -24.97
C ASP A 5 -2.93 -30.64 -23.83
N GLY A 6 -3.49 -30.87 -22.63
CA GLY A 6 -2.75 -31.36 -21.46
C GLY A 6 -1.82 -30.32 -20.83
N THR A 7 -1.80 -29.09 -21.31
CA THR A 7 -1.09 -27.98 -20.62
C THR A 7 -1.99 -27.42 -19.54
N ALA A 8 -1.55 -27.47 -18.28
CA ALA A 8 -2.20 -26.72 -17.22
C ALA A 8 -2.15 -25.23 -17.58
N ALA A 9 -3.31 -24.62 -17.82
CA ALA A 9 -3.38 -23.18 -17.94
C ALA A 9 -2.92 -22.59 -16.61
N VAL A 10 -1.70 -22.10 -16.55
CA VAL A 10 -1.17 -21.35 -15.41
C VAL A 10 -1.92 -20.02 -15.39
N GLN A 11 -3.12 -20.05 -14.78
CA GLN A 11 -3.83 -18.81 -14.51
C GLN A 11 -3.14 -18.15 -13.31
N GLN A 12 -2.45 -17.07 -13.58
CA GLN A 12 -2.04 -16.15 -12.54
C GLN A 12 -3.31 -15.58 -11.92
N LYS A 13 -3.68 -16.06 -10.75
CA LYS A 13 -4.87 -15.59 -10.05
C LYS A 13 -4.48 -14.33 -9.26
N LEU A 14 -5.00 -13.19 -9.69
CA LEU A 14 -4.84 -11.90 -9.00
C LEU A 14 -6.15 -11.53 -8.31
N ILE A 15 -6.07 -11.17 -7.04
CA ILE A 15 -7.11 -10.42 -6.33
C ILE A 15 -6.66 -8.98 -6.14
N VAL A 16 -7.58 -8.03 -6.33
CA VAL A 16 -7.34 -6.62 -6.03
C VAL A 16 -8.22 -6.21 -4.85
N GLY A 17 -7.59 -5.88 -3.74
CA GLY A 17 -8.25 -5.44 -2.51
C GLY A 17 -8.18 -3.93 -2.35
N THR A 18 -9.32 -3.30 -2.04
CA THR A 18 -9.41 -1.86 -1.79
C THR A 18 -10.09 -1.60 -0.46
N ALA A 19 -9.34 -1.21 0.55
CA ALA A 19 -9.90 -0.66 1.77
C ALA A 19 -10.51 0.72 1.47
N THR A 20 -11.77 0.97 1.86
CA THR A 20 -12.44 2.23 1.53
C THR A 20 -13.40 2.69 2.62
N THR A 21 -13.50 4.00 2.78
CA THR A 21 -14.51 4.66 3.62
C THR A 21 -15.88 4.76 2.92
N GLY A 22 -15.96 4.42 1.63
CA GLY A 22 -17.16 4.52 0.81
C GLY A 22 -17.25 5.79 -0.03
N LEU A 23 -16.44 6.78 0.25
CA LEU A 23 -16.31 7.97 -0.57
C LEU A 23 -15.06 7.82 -1.44
N VAL A 24 -15.27 7.80 -2.75
CA VAL A 24 -14.20 7.74 -3.74
C VAL A 24 -14.29 8.95 -4.67
N ARG A 25 -13.16 9.47 -5.07
CA ARG A 25 -13.10 10.58 -6.01
C ARG A 25 -13.18 10.10 -7.45
N ALA A 26 -13.69 10.97 -8.32
CA ALA A 26 -13.78 10.69 -9.75
C ALA A 26 -12.39 10.41 -10.38
N GLU A 27 -11.36 11.09 -9.89
CA GLU A 27 -9.97 10.90 -10.32
C GLU A 27 -9.47 9.47 -10.03
N TRP A 28 -9.80 8.93 -8.85
CA TRP A 28 -9.50 7.55 -8.52
C TRP A 28 -10.28 6.56 -9.41
N VAL A 29 -11.57 6.82 -9.63
CA VAL A 29 -12.40 5.99 -10.52
C VAL A 29 -11.81 5.95 -11.93
N GLN A 30 -11.40 7.10 -12.45
CA GLN A 30 -10.76 7.19 -13.76
C GLN A 30 -9.42 6.42 -13.78
N ALA A 31 -8.60 6.56 -12.76
CA ALA A 31 -7.34 5.83 -12.67
C ALA A 31 -7.57 4.31 -12.55
N ARG A 32 -8.54 3.89 -11.75
CA ARG A 32 -8.89 2.48 -11.55
C ARG A 32 -9.34 1.80 -12.85
N PHE A 33 -10.25 2.43 -13.56
CA PHE A 33 -10.85 1.87 -14.79
C PHE A 33 -10.12 2.29 -16.07
N GLY A 34 -9.24 3.29 -15.99
CA GLY A 34 -8.40 3.76 -17.09
C GLY A 34 -7.07 3.02 -17.22
N GLN A 35 -6.84 1.95 -16.46
CA GLN A 35 -5.62 1.15 -16.58
C GLN A 35 -5.57 0.39 -17.90
N ILE A 36 -4.39 0.34 -18.50
CA ILE A 36 -4.13 -0.50 -19.66
C ILE A 36 -4.04 -1.94 -19.19
N ILE A 37 -4.97 -2.77 -19.63
CA ILE A 37 -5.04 -4.17 -19.24
C ILE A 37 -4.03 -5.00 -20.05
N PRO A 38 -3.19 -5.83 -19.42
CA PRO A 38 -2.28 -6.72 -20.12
C PRO A 38 -3.02 -7.67 -21.06
N THR A 39 -2.53 -7.82 -22.29
CA THR A 39 -3.19 -8.65 -23.31
C THR A 39 -3.19 -10.13 -22.98
N ASN A 40 -2.30 -10.57 -22.09
CA ASN A 40 -2.21 -11.96 -21.61
C ASN A 40 -3.14 -12.27 -20.43
N TRP A 41 -3.93 -11.30 -19.99
CA TRP A 41 -4.92 -11.54 -18.94
C TRP A 41 -6.13 -12.27 -19.48
N SER A 42 -6.58 -13.27 -18.72
CA SER A 42 -7.84 -13.97 -18.99
C SER A 42 -9.04 -13.05 -18.69
N TRP A 43 -10.21 -13.41 -19.24
CA TRP A 43 -11.46 -12.74 -18.88
C TRP A 43 -11.75 -12.76 -17.38
N VAL A 44 -11.32 -13.82 -16.68
CA VAL A 44 -11.48 -13.95 -15.23
C VAL A 44 -10.63 -12.91 -14.51
N GLN A 45 -9.36 -12.74 -14.90
CA GLN A 45 -8.47 -11.72 -14.32
C GLN A 45 -8.98 -10.30 -14.59
N MET A 46 -9.43 -10.06 -15.82
CA MET A 46 -10.06 -8.77 -16.18
C MET A 46 -11.31 -8.50 -15.33
N TRP A 47 -12.17 -9.51 -15.18
CA TRP A 47 -13.38 -9.40 -14.36
C TRP A 47 -13.03 -9.14 -12.89
N GLN A 48 -12.07 -9.86 -12.33
CA GLN A 48 -11.62 -9.68 -10.94
C GLN A 48 -11.07 -8.28 -10.70
N TYR A 49 -10.38 -7.71 -11.68
CA TYR A 49 -9.94 -6.33 -11.61
C TYR A 49 -11.09 -5.32 -11.75
N MET A 50 -11.99 -5.56 -12.71
CA MET A 50 -13.06 -4.64 -13.09
C MET A 50 -14.30 -4.72 -12.19
N ALA A 51 -14.52 -5.86 -11.50
CA ALA A 51 -15.68 -6.04 -10.64
C ALA A 51 -15.54 -5.22 -9.34
N PRO A 52 -16.12 -4.02 -9.25
CA PRO A 52 -16.07 -3.24 -8.03
C PRO A 52 -16.93 -3.93 -6.96
N GLY A 53 -16.46 -3.91 -5.73
CA GLY A 53 -17.26 -4.28 -4.56
C GLY A 53 -17.01 -5.67 -3.99
N SER A 54 -16.49 -6.64 -4.74
CA SER A 54 -16.23 -7.97 -4.19
C SER A 54 -15.13 -7.97 -3.13
N PHE A 55 -14.21 -7.03 -3.23
CA PHE A 55 -13.01 -6.92 -2.39
C PHE A 55 -12.79 -5.50 -1.89
N MET A 56 -13.89 -4.78 -1.64
CA MET A 56 -13.87 -3.40 -1.14
C MET A 56 -14.59 -3.33 0.20
N PRO A 57 -13.96 -3.78 1.30
CA PRO A 57 -14.52 -3.66 2.64
C PRO A 57 -14.79 -2.18 2.98
N LEU A 58 -16.04 -1.89 3.33
CA LEU A 58 -16.55 -0.54 3.48
C LEU A 58 -16.66 -0.13 4.94
N GLY A 59 -15.98 0.95 5.32
CA GLY A 59 -16.17 1.59 6.63
C GLY A 59 -15.49 0.88 7.80
N TYR A 60 -14.58 -0.04 7.53
CA TYR A 60 -13.76 -0.69 8.55
C TYR A 60 -12.48 0.13 8.83
N GLN A 61 -11.85 -0.14 9.97
CA GLN A 61 -10.46 0.28 10.19
C GLN A 61 -9.58 -0.32 9.10
N VAL A 62 -8.46 0.35 8.77
CA VAL A 62 -7.64 -0.04 7.62
C VAL A 62 -7.10 -1.47 7.72
N ASP A 63 -6.62 -1.87 8.89
CA ASP A 63 -6.12 -3.22 9.17
C ASP A 63 -7.23 -4.28 9.14
N ASP A 64 -8.40 -4.00 9.70
CA ASP A 64 -9.57 -4.87 9.59
C ASP A 64 -10.01 -5.05 8.13
N ALA A 65 -10.03 -3.97 7.35
CA ALA A 65 -10.34 -4.04 5.92
C ALA A 65 -9.30 -4.88 5.16
N GLN A 66 -8.01 -4.67 5.45
CA GLN A 66 -6.93 -5.47 4.86
C GLN A 66 -7.04 -6.94 5.24
N ASN A 67 -7.37 -7.26 6.50
CA ASN A 67 -7.57 -8.63 6.95
C ASN A 67 -8.81 -9.31 6.33
N LEU A 68 -9.89 -8.57 6.07
CA LEU A 68 -11.03 -9.09 5.29
C LEU A 68 -10.64 -9.40 3.83
N ILE A 69 -9.83 -8.55 3.21
CA ILE A 69 -9.27 -8.78 1.87
C ILE A 69 -8.40 -10.04 1.86
N VAL A 70 -7.54 -10.19 2.87
CA VAL A 70 -6.71 -11.40 3.03
C VAL A 70 -7.57 -12.65 3.18
N ALA A 71 -8.62 -12.63 4.02
CA ALA A 71 -9.52 -13.77 4.19
C ALA A 71 -10.15 -14.20 2.84
N GLU A 72 -10.61 -13.26 2.04
CA GLU A 72 -11.17 -13.54 0.71
C GLU A 72 -10.07 -14.04 -0.25
N ALA A 73 -8.85 -13.50 -0.16
CA ALA A 73 -7.72 -13.97 -0.97
C ALA A 73 -7.33 -15.42 -0.65
N ILE A 74 -7.32 -15.80 0.62
CA ILE A 74 -7.07 -17.17 1.07
C ILE A 74 -8.18 -18.10 0.56
N LYS A 75 -9.44 -17.73 0.80
CA LYS A 75 -10.61 -18.53 0.38
C LYS A 75 -10.67 -18.76 -1.14
N GLY A 76 -10.30 -17.76 -1.93
CA GLY A 76 -10.30 -17.83 -3.39
C GLY A 76 -9.07 -18.52 -3.98
N ASP A 77 -8.10 -18.91 -3.14
CA ASP A 77 -6.83 -19.52 -3.55
C ASP A 77 -6.12 -18.70 -4.64
N TYR A 78 -5.97 -17.39 -4.39
CA TYR A 78 -5.26 -16.49 -5.29
C TYR A 78 -3.74 -16.70 -5.20
N GLU A 79 -3.03 -16.36 -6.26
CA GLU A 79 -1.56 -16.40 -6.33
C GLU A 79 -0.94 -15.05 -5.95
N TRP A 80 -1.65 -13.96 -6.30
CA TRP A 80 -1.21 -12.60 -6.06
C TRP A 80 -2.31 -11.76 -5.41
N LEU A 81 -1.92 -10.91 -4.47
CA LEU A 81 -2.74 -9.87 -3.86
C LEU A 81 -2.18 -8.50 -4.28
N LEU A 82 -3.00 -7.67 -4.90
CA LEU A 82 -2.73 -6.26 -5.09
C LEU A 82 -3.59 -5.45 -4.10
N LEU A 83 -2.96 -4.85 -3.11
CA LEU A 83 -3.58 -3.80 -2.32
C LEU A 83 -3.56 -2.51 -3.14
N TYR A 84 -4.73 -1.91 -3.33
CA TYR A 84 -4.92 -0.71 -4.12
C TYR A 84 -5.88 0.21 -3.38
N GLU A 85 -5.36 1.15 -2.61
CA GLU A 85 -6.16 2.04 -1.78
C GLU A 85 -6.96 3.05 -2.60
N HIS A 86 -8.09 3.52 -2.02
CA HIS A 86 -9.06 4.38 -2.69
C HIS A 86 -8.64 5.85 -2.82
N ASP A 87 -7.45 6.19 -2.36
CA ASP A 87 -6.80 7.50 -2.47
C ASP A 87 -5.49 7.45 -3.27
N THR A 88 -5.24 6.34 -3.96
CA THR A 88 -4.06 6.12 -4.79
C THR A 88 -4.41 6.20 -6.27
N ILE A 89 -3.69 7.02 -7.02
CA ILE A 89 -3.85 7.20 -8.46
C ILE A 89 -2.58 6.71 -9.16
N PRO A 90 -2.52 5.44 -9.59
CA PRO A 90 -1.39 4.91 -10.34
C PRO A 90 -1.41 5.39 -11.79
N ARG A 91 -0.25 5.37 -12.43
CA ARG A 91 -0.12 5.59 -13.86
C ARG A 91 -0.95 4.57 -14.66
N PRO A 92 -1.42 4.93 -15.88
CA PRO A 92 -2.23 4.03 -16.70
C PRO A 92 -1.55 2.71 -17.08
N ASP A 93 -0.22 2.65 -17.12
CA ASP A 93 0.57 1.47 -17.47
C ASP A 93 1.00 0.61 -16.26
N ALA A 94 0.50 0.93 -15.07
CA ALA A 94 0.91 0.25 -13.83
C ALA A 94 0.63 -1.26 -13.86
N LEU A 95 -0.54 -1.68 -14.34
CA LEU A 95 -0.89 -3.11 -14.41
C LEU A 95 -0.03 -3.89 -15.41
N ILE A 96 0.40 -3.27 -16.51
CA ILE A 96 1.33 -3.90 -17.47
C ILE A 96 2.63 -4.25 -16.74
N ARG A 97 3.16 -3.30 -15.96
CA ARG A 97 4.41 -3.49 -15.20
C ARG A 97 4.26 -4.55 -14.11
N LEU A 98 3.18 -4.51 -13.35
CA LEU A 98 2.91 -5.55 -12.35
C LEU A 98 2.73 -6.93 -12.98
N ALA A 99 2.08 -7.02 -14.16
CA ALA A 99 1.91 -8.28 -14.87
C ALA A 99 3.25 -8.93 -15.30
N GLU A 100 4.29 -8.12 -15.56
CA GLU A 100 5.64 -8.63 -15.82
C GLU A 100 6.23 -9.33 -14.59
N TYR A 101 6.07 -8.77 -13.39
CA TYR A 101 6.50 -9.40 -12.15
C TYR A 101 5.72 -10.69 -11.87
N MET A 102 4.40 -10.64 -12.00
CA MET A 102 3.55 -11.84 -11.84
C MET A 102 3.93 -12.96 -12.81
N LYS A 103 4.35 -12.61 -14.04
CA LYS A 103 4.80 -13.58 -15.04
C LYS A 103 6.17 -14.19 -14.69
N ARG A 104 7.13 -13.36 -14.25
CA ARG A 104 8.49 -13.82 -13.90
C ARG A 104 8.52 -14.61 -12.60
N LYS A 105 7.69 -14.24 -11.63
CA LYS A 105 7.64 -14.85 -10.29
C LYS A 105 8.99 -14.87 -9.59
N ASP A 106 9.76 -13.81 -9.79
CA ASP A 106 11.12 -13.67 -9.26
C ASP A 106 11.22 -12.63 -8.12
N THR A 107 10.13 -11.94 -7.82
CA THR A 107 10.09 -10.89 -6.81
C THR A 107 8.76 -10.98 -6.05
N PRO A 108 8.79 -11.25 -4.74
CA PRO A 108 7.56 -11.56 -4.02
C PRO A 108 6.75 -10.35 -3.54
N VAL A 109 7.39 -9.18 -3.40
CA VAL A 109 6.75 -7.94 -2.92
C VAL A 109 7.19 -6.77 -3.77
N ILE A 110 6.25 -6.11 -4.44
CA ILE A 110 6.50 -4.99 -5.33
C ILE A 110 5.55 -3.84 -5.00
N SER A 111 6.11 -2.68 -4.67
CA SER A 111 5.36 -1.44 -4.47
C SER A 111 5.53 -0.49 -5.65
N GLY A 112 4.51 0.30 -5.94
CA GLY A 112 4.67 1.52 -6.72
C GLY A 112 5.34 2.64 -5.91
N LEU A 113 5.88 3.64 -6.60
CA LEU A 113 6.38 4.85 -5.96
C LEU A 113 5.19 5.69 -5.48
N TYR A 114 5.12 5.92 -4.19
CA TYR A 114 4.02 6.58 -3.51
C TYR A 114 4.54 7.65 -2.56
N PHE A 115 3.73 8.66 -2.22
CA PHE A 115 4.19 9.81 -1.43
C PHE A 115 3.27 10.07 -0.24
N THR A 116 3.84 10.69 0.81
CA THR A 116 3.07 11.19 1.96
C THR A 116 2.11 12.30 1.55
N ARG A 117 1.00 12.45 2.28
CA ARG A 117 0.08 13.60 2.18
C ARG A 117 0.55 14.81 2.98
N SER A 118 1.81 14.86 3.31
CA SER A 118 2.46 15.98 4.00
C SER A 118 3.02 16.99 3.02
N LEU A 119 3.40 18.14 3.55
CA LEU A 119 4.16 19.16 2.86
C LEU A 119 5.37 19.53 3.72
N PRO A 120 6.57 19.34 3.18
CA PRO A 120 6.86 18.74 1.88
C PRO A 120 6.44 17.27 1.80
N SER A 121 6.07 16.82 0.59
CA SER A 121 5.81 15.39 0.36
C SER A 121 7.12 14.61 0.35
N GLU A 122 7.07 13.39 0.88
CA GLU A 122 8.22 12.50 0.92
C GLU A 122 7.86 11.16 0.28
N PRO A 123 8.79 10.50 -0.45
CA PRO A 123 8.54 9.18 -0.99
C PRO A 123 8.41 8.16 0.15
N LEU A 124 7.41 7.31 0.06
CA LEU A 124 7.19 6.23 1.03
C LEU A 124 8.06 5.01 0.66
N ILE A 125 9.36 5.23 0.66
CA ILE A 125 10.41 4.23 0.52
C ILE A 125 11.24 4.32 1.78
N TYR A 126 11.16 3.30 2.63
CA TYR A 126 11.85 3.36 3.92
C TYR A 126 13.05 2.44 3.95
N ARG A 127 14.12 2.94 4.56
CA ARG A 127 15.30 2.18 4.98
C ARG A 127 15.55 2.48 6.45
N GLY A 128 15.99 1.48 7.21
CA GLY A 128 16.14 1.60 8.66
C GLY A 128 14.83 1.40 9.42
N LEU A 129 14.02 0.43 9.00
CA LEU A 129 12.77 0.01 9.64
C LEU A 129 11.73 1.14 9.76
N GLY A 130 11.56 1.90 8.68
CA GLY A 130 10.53 2.93 8.59
C GLY A 130 10.88 4.26 9.24
N THR A 131 12.11 4.45 9.67
CA THR A 131 12.55 5.70 10.34
C THR A 131 13.07 6.75 9.37
N LEU A 132 13.53 6.35 8.18
CA LEU A 132 14.15 7.24 7.20
C LEU A 132 13.54 7.03 5.82
N ALA A 133 12.96 8.09 5.25
CA ALA A 133 12.60 8.12 3.84
C ALA A 133 13.87 8.10 2.99
N TYR A 134 13.92 7.17 2.03
CA TYR A 134 15.03 7.08 1.09
C TYR A 134 14.72 7.88 -0.18
N GLU A 135 15.59 8.82 -0.52
CA GLU A 135 15.38 9.78 -1.62
C GLU A 135 16.49 9.74 -2.69
N ASP A 136 17.53 8.93 -2.49
CA ASP A 136 18.65 8.84 -3.43
C ASP A 136 18.39 7.82 -4.55
N PHE A 137 17.46 8.18 -5.46
CA PHE A 137 17.11 7.39 -6.65
C PHE A 137 16.67 8.31 -7.79
N ASP A 138 16.63 7.79 -9.01
CA ASP A 138 16.01 8.44 -10.16
C ASP A 138 14.68 7.78 -10.54
N ILE A 139 13.78 8.55 -11.17
CA ILE A 139 12.55 7.98 -11.72
C ILE A 139 12.93 7.02 -12.87
N GLY A 140 12.57 5.78 -12.71
CA GLY A 140 12.95 4.67 -13.59
C GLY A 140 13.75 3.59 -12.88
N ASP A 141 14.30 3.90 -11.70
CA ASP A 141 15.07 2.96 -10.90
C ASP A 141 14.19 1.91 -10.21
N LEU A 142 14.82 0.79 -9.92
CA LEU A 142 14.32 -0.25 -9.04
C LEU A 142 14.98 -0.09 -7.67
N VAL A 143 14.22 0.34 -6.68
CA VAL A 143 14.73 0.68 -5.35
C VAL A 143 14.33 -0.40 -4.36
N TRP A 144 15.31 -0.92 -3.62
CA TRP A 144 15.07 -1.89 -2.54
C TRP A 144 14.91 -1.16 -1.21
N ALA A 145 13.94 -1.61 -0.42
CA ALA A 145 13.52 -1.00 0.85
C ALA A 145 13.21 -2.08 1.91
N ASP A 146 13.19 -1.70 3.17
CA ASP A 146 12.72 -2.54 4.29
C ASP A 146 11.31 -2.14 4.76
N GLY A 147 10.80 -1.00 4.27
CA GLY A 147 9.43 -0.55 4.49
C GLY A 147 8.81 0.04 3.23
N VAL A 148 7.58 -0.37 2.91
CA VAL A 148 6.80 0.08 1.75
C VAL A 148 5.33 0.28 2.14
N PRO A 149 4.61 1.22 1.48
CA PRO A 149 3.21 1.48 1.76
C PRO A 149 2.29 0.42 1.12
N THR A 150 1.09 0.27 1.66
CA THR A 150 0.03 -0.59 1.10
C THR A 150 -0.83 0.10 0.03
N GLY A 151 -0.58 1.38 -0.24
CA GLY A 151 -1.38 2.17 -1.19
C GLY A 151 -1.45 1.57 -2.61
N PHE A 152 -0.35 0.97 -3.09
CA PHE A 152 -0.29 0.21 -4.34
C PHE A 152 0.78 -0.87 -4.23
N LEU A 153 0.44 -1.99 -3.59
CA LEU A 153 1.36 -3.05 -3.19
C LEU A 153 0.93 -4.41 -3.73
N LEU A 154 1.78 -5.01 -4.55
CA LEU A 154 1.61 -6.37 -5.05
C LEU A 154 2.40 -7.35 -4.15
N ILE A 155 1.72 -8.36 -3.62
CA ILE A 155 2.27 -9.37 -2.72
C ILE A 155 2.01 -10.77 -3.28
N HIS A 156 3.02 -11.61 -3.32
CA HIS A 156 2.84 -13.03 -3.61
C HIS A 156 2.16 -13.72 -2.42
N MET A 157 1.08 -14.43 -2.70
CA MET A 157 0.22 -15.01 -1.65
C MET A 157 0.89 -16.07 -0.78
N SER A 158 2.07 -16.58 -1.15
CA SER A 158 2.82 -17.48 -0.27
C SER A 158 3.21 -16.80 1.06
N ILE A 159 3.57 -15.48 1.02
CA ILE A 159 3.89 -14.71 2.22
C ILE A 159 2.62 -14.56 3.09
N ILE A 160 1.53 -14.15 2.47
CA ILE A 160 0.25 -13.98 3.17
C ILE A 160 -0.23 -15.31 3.78
N ARG A 161 -0.06 -16.46 3.09
CA ARG A 161 -0.41 -17.77 3.63
C ARG A 161 0.48 -18.15 4.82
N ALA A 162 1.79 -17.94 4.73
CA ALA A 162 2.71 -18.20 5.85
C ALA A 162 2.32 -17.35 7.09
N MET A 163 2.02 -16.07 6.87
CA MET A 163 1.56 -15.19 7.95
C MET A 163 0.19 -15.61 8.50
N TRP A 164 -0.72 -16.01 7.63
CA TRP A 164 -2.06 -16.45 8.01
C TRP A 164 -2.02 -17.62 8.97
N GLU A 165 -1.19 -18.63 8.71
CA GLU A 165 -1.07 -19.82 9.56
C GLU A 165 -0.61 -19.49 10.98
N GLU A 166 0.23 -18.47 11.15
CA GLU A 166 0.79 -18.07 12.44
C GLU A 166 0.03 -16.91 13.11
N SER A 167 -0.91 -16.30 12.42
CA SER A 167 -1.66 -15.16 12.94
C SER A 167 -2.85 -15.59 13.80
N GLU A 168 -3.17 -14.80 14.82
CA GLU A 168 -4.32 -15.02 15.69
C GLU A 168 -5.64 -14.86 14.91
N PRO A 169 -6.58 -15.83 15.03
CA PRO A 169 -7.91 -15.70 14.45
C PRO A 169 -8.77 -14.72 15.24
N TYR A 170 -9.63 -13.98 14.55
CA TYR A 170 -10.65 -13.14 15.15
C TYR A 170 -11.84 -12.96 14.20
N MET A 171 -12.92 -12.35 14.72
CA MET A 171 -14.16 -12.17 13.97
C MET A 171 -14.34 -10.69 13.59
N ILE A 172 -14.64 -10.42 12.33
CA ILE A 172 -15.17 -9.13 11.89
C ILE A 172 -16.61 -9.35 11.43
N GLY A 173 -17.57 -8.96 12.25
CA GLY A 173 -18.97 -9.33 12.03
C GLY A 173 -19.15 -10.85 12.08
N ASN A 174 -19.53 -11.45 10.96
CA ASN A 174 -19.67 -12.88 10.80
C ASN A 174 -18.58 -13.54 9.95
N VAL A 175 -17.53 -12.80 9.64
CA VAL A 175 -16.38 -13.29 8.86
C VAL A 175 -15.23 -13.60 9.82
N GLU A 176 -14.79 -14.87 9.81
CA GLU A 176 -13.54 -15.25 10.48
C GLU A 176 -12.36 -14.80 9.64
N THR A 177 -11.42 -14.10 10.26
CA THR A 177 -10.17 -13.66 9.65
C THR A 177 -9.01 -13.81 10.65
N ARG A 178 -7.81 -13.40 10.24
CA ARG A 178 -6.62 -13.44 11.10
C ARG A 178 -5.85 -12.12 11.04
N ARG A 179 -5.10 -11.81 12.10
CA ARG A 179 -4.31 -10.59 12.25
C ARG A 179 -3.03 -10.63 11.41
N VAL A 180 -3.17 -10.62 10.09
CA VAL A 180 -2.05 -10.52 9.14
C VAL A 180 -1.55 -9.07 9.08
N PHE A 181 -2.47 -8.12 9.06
CA PHE A 181 -2.20 -6.69 9.20
C PHE A 181 -2.66 -6.20 10.56
N GLU A 182 -1.88 -5.35 11.18
CA GLU A 182 -2.17 -4.74 12.48
C GLU A 182 -1.71 -3.29 12.49
N THR A 183 -2.55 -2.40 13.02
CA THR A 183 -2.16 -1.02 13.30
C THR A 183 -1.69 -0.95 14.75
N PRO A 184 -0.38 -0.82 15.01
CA PRO A 184 0.11 -0.79 16.38
C PRO A 184 -0.31 0.50 17.07
N ASN A 185 -1.14 0.36 18.10
CA ASN A 185 -1.55 1.43 19.01
C ASN A 185 -1.32 0.93 20.42
N LYS A 186 -0.17 1.26 20.99
CA LYS A 186 0.16 0.91 22.37
C LYS A 186 0.35 2.17 23.18
N ALA A 187 -0.31 2.24 24.32
CA ALA A 187 -0.05 3.23 25.36
C ALA A 187 0.34 2.48 26.63
N TRP A 188 1.44 2.87 27.26
CA TRP A 188 1.88 2.28 28.51
C TRP A 188 2.48 3.35 29.42
N PHE A 189 2.33 3.15 30.71
CA PHE A 189 2.99 3.97 31.72
C PHE A 189 4.44 3.50 31.85
N ASN A 190 5.40 4.42 31.70
CA ASN A 190 6.80 4.15 31.95
C ASN A 190 7.13 4.58 33.40
N PRO A 191 7.39 3.63 34.31
CA PRO A 191 7.65 3.96 35.71
C PRO A 191 9.00 4.66 35.93
N GLU A 192 9.94 4.59 34.98
CA GLU A 192 11.25 5.24 35.10
C GLU A 192 11.18 6.74 34.75
N SER A 193 10.37 7.13 33.77
CA SER A 193 10.15 8.52 33.39
C SER A 193 8.91 9.15 34.04
N GLU A 194 8.09 8.34 34.72
CA GLU A 194 6.77 8.72 35.28
C GLU A 194 5.81 9.31 34.21
N GLU A 195 5.97 8.90 32.94
CA GLU A 195 5.18 9.40 31.82
C GLU A 195 4.42 8.28 31.11
N PHE A 196 3.32 8.64 30.45
CA PHE A 196 2.67 7.75 29.49
C PHE A 196 3.38 7.85 28.15
N ASN A 197 3.92 6.73 27.72
CA ASN A 197 4.47 6.58 26.38
C ASN A 197 3.39 6.03 25.44
N THR A 198 3.43 6.46 24.19
CA THR A 198 2.57 5.92 23.14
C THR A 198 3.44 5.45 21.96
N GLN A 199 3.10 4.32 21.42
CA GLN A 199 3.61 3.86 20.14
C GLN A 199 2.44 3.87 19.16
N ALA A 200 2.49 4.78 18.21
CA ALA A 200 1.59 4.78 17.06
C ALA A 200 2.40 4.34 15.83
N GLY A 201 1.84 3.45 15.04
CA GLY A 201 2.43 3.01 13.79
C GLY A 201 1.34 2.85 12.73
N THR A 202 1.76 2.59 11.51
CA THR A 202 0.87 2.28 10.40
C THR A 202 0.86 0.79 10.13
N SER A 203 -0.26 0.26 9.61
CA SER A 203 -0.41 -1.17 9.34
C SER A 203 0.58 -1.69 8.29
N ASP A 204 0.98 -0.84 7.35
CA ASP A 204 1.95 -1.13 6.29
C ASP A 204 3.36 -1.38 6.86
N LEU A 205 3.88 -0.46 7.67
CA LEU A 205 5.21 -0.64 8.27
C LEU A 205 5.22 -1.76 9.31
N ALA A 206 4.15 -1.91 10.09
CA ALA A 206 4.03 -3.03 11.02
C ALA A 206 4.06 -4.38 10.28
N TRP A 207 3.37 -4.46 9.13
CA TRP A 207 3.41 -5.64 8.27
C TRP A 207 4.82 -5.90 7.72
N CYS A 208 5.49 -4.86 7.21
CA CYS A 208 6.87 -4.98 6.70
C CYS A 208 7.84 -5.51 7.78
N HIS A 209 7.80 -4.93 8.98
CA HIS A 209 8.63 -5.38 10.10
C HIS A 209 8.34 -6.83 10.44
N ARG A 210 7.08 -7.20 10.56
CA ARG A 210 6.67 -8.55 10.90
C ARG A 210 7.13 -9.57 9.85
N VAL A 211 7.04 -9.23 8.55
CA VAL A 211 7.54 -10.10 7.47
C VAL A 211 9.03 -10.37 7.60
N ILE A 212 9.82 -9.36 7.98
CA ILE A 212 11.28 -9.47 8.13
C ILE A 212 11.63 -10.18 9.45
N ASP A 213 11.12 -9.70 10.58
CA ASP A 213 11.52 -10.11 11.92
C ASP A 213 11.10 -11.55 12.25
N GLU A 214 9.94 -11.98 11.75
CA GLU A 214 9.42 -13.33 11.95
C GLU A 214 9.80 -14.30 10.80
N ASN A 215 10.69 -13.90 9.88
CA ASN A 215 11.23 -14.70 8.78
C ASN A 215 10.15 -15.23 7.82
N PHE A 216 9.11 -14.47 7.53
CA PHE A 216 8.03 -14.93 6.64
C PHE A 216 8.44 -15.04 5.18
N LEU A 217 9.48 -14.34 4.74
CA LEU A 217 10.03 -14.55 3.39
C LEU A 217 10.61 -15.96 3.23
N ASP A 218 11.42 -16.41 4.20
CA ASP A 218 11.98 -17.79 4.20
C ASP A 218 10.86 -18.84 4.31
N LYS A 219 9.95 -18.69 5.29
CA LYS A 219 8.80 -19.56 5.48
C LYS A 219 7.89 -19.66 4.24
N ALA A 220 7.85 -18.61 3.45
CA ALA A 220 7.08 -18.53 2.20
C ALA A 220 7.83 -19.07 0.97
N GLY A 221 9.07 -19.54 1.12
CA GLY A 221 9.89 -20.07 0.03
C GLY A 221 10.71 -19.03 -0.73
N TRP A 222 11.03 -17.88 -0.10
CA TRP A 222 11.84 -16.80 -0.64
C TRP A 222 13.08 -16.51 0.22
N PRO A 223 13.93 -17.53 0.53
CA PRO A 223 15.07 -17.36 1.45
C PRO A 223 16.08 -16.32 0.95
N GLU A 224 16.23 -16.15 -0.37
CA GLU A 224 17.12 -15.16 -0.96
C GLU A 224 16.71 -13.72 -0.67
N TYR A 225 15.42 -13.48 -0.36
CA TYR A 225 14.91 -12.17 0.07
C TYR A 225 15.02 -11.97 1.56
N GLN A 226 14.88 -13.03 2.35
CA GLN A 226 15.01 -12.94 3.80
C GLN A 226 16.43 -12.51 4.23
N GLY A 227 17.45 -12.89 3.46
CA GLY A 227 18.84 -12.50 3.70
C GLY A 227 19.22 -11.09 3.23
N LYS A 228 18.32 -10.37 2.56
CA LYS A 228 18.60 -9.00 2.10
C LYS A 228 18.31 -7.98 3.18
N GLU A 229 19.16 -6.95 3.27
CA GLU A 229 18.95 -5.80 4.14
C GLU A 229 17.65 -5.05 3.76
N TYR A 230 17.34 -4.98 2.46
CA TYR A 230 16.17 -4.33 1.89
C TYR A 230 15.43 -5.32 0.99
N PRO A 231 14.47 -6.11 1.50
CA PRO A 231 13.87 -7.22 0.76
C PRO A 231 12.71 -6.83 -0.16
N PHE A 232 12.13 -5.64 0.00
CA PHE A 232 10.97 -5.19 -0.77
C PHE A 232 11.39 -4.30 -1.94
N LEU A 233 10.77 -4.51 -3.09
CA LEU A 233 11.06 -3.75 -4.30
C LEU A 233 10.07 -2.60 -4.47
N VAL A 234 10.58 -1.39 -4.69
CA VAL A 234 9.81 -0.26 -5.22
C VAL A 234 10.18 -0.05 -6.68
N ASP A 235 9.24 -0.23 -7.59
CA ASP A 235 9.43 0.11 -9.00
C ASP A 235 8.99 1.56 -9.23
N THR A 236 9.95 2.47 -9.32
CA THR A 236 9.67 3.90 -9.46
C THR A 236 9.04 4.28 -10.81
N ARG A 237 9.02 3.35 -11.78
CA ARG A 237 8.26 3.50 -13.02
C ARG A 237 6.76 3.37 -12.80
N ILE A 238 6.34 2.73 -11.71
CA ILE A 238 4.94 2.65 -11.26
C ILE A 238 4.69 3.84 -10.32
N GLY A 239 4.62 5.05 -10.88
CA GLY A 239 4.35 6.23 -10.10
C GLY A 239 2.88 6.32 -9.68
N CYS A 240 2.63 6.56 -8.40
CA CYS A 240 1.31 6.70 -7.81
C CYS A 240 1.17 8.05 -7.13
N VAL A 241 0.19 8.84 -7.54
CA VAL A 241 -0.18 10.09 -6.89
C VAL A 241 -1.11 9.77 -5.72
N HIS A 242 -0.84 10.34 -4.55
CA HIS A 242 -1.72 10.27 -3.40
C HIS A 242 -2.74 11.41 -3.47
N ILE A 243 -4.03 11.12 -3.35
CA ILE A 243 -5.07 12.15 -3.38
C ILE A 243 -5.75 12.24 -2.01
N ASP A 244 -5.93 13.45 -1.52
CA ASP A 244 -6.78 13.67 -0.36
C ASP A 244 -8.24 13.60 -0.78
N ASN A 245 -8.98 12.64 -0.24
CA ASN A 245 -10.37 12.40 -0.62
C ASN A 245 -11.32 13.55 -0.24
N SER A 246 -10.98 14.33 0.77
CA SER A 246 -11.83 15.44 1.24
C SER A 246 -11.63 16.71 0.42
N THR A 247 -10.40 17.03 0.07
CA THR A 247 -10.03 18.28 -0.61
C THR A 247 -9.77 18.11 -2.10
N GLY A 248 -9.35 16.92 -2.53
CA GLY A 248 -8.87 16.66 -3.88
C GLY A 248 -7.42 17.07 -4.11
N ALA A 249 -6.71 17.50 -3.07
CA ALA A 249 -5.30 17.80 -3.18
C ALA A 249 -4.50 16.55 -3.56
N GLN A 250 -3.55 16.72 -4.46
CA GLN A 250 -2.70 15.64 -4.96
C GLN A 250 -1.27 15.78 -4.45
N PHE A 251 -0.66 14.66 -4.08
CA PHE A 251 0.68 14.61 -3.52
C PHE A 251 1.57 13.64 -4.33
N PRO A 252 2.78 14.05 -4.73
CA PRO A 252 3.33 15.39 -4.52
C PRO A 252 2.62 16.45 -5.38
N PRO A 253 2.57 17.72 -4.93
CA PRO A 253 2.02 18.83 -5.72
C PRO A 253 2.72 18.93 -7.08
N GLY A 254 1.95 19.20 -8.15
CA GLY A 254 2.46 19.26 -9.52
C GLY A 254 2.76 17.89 -10.14
N GLY A 255 2.61 16.81 -9.35
CA GLY A 255 2.86 15.44 -9.78
C GLY A 255 4.33 15.01 -9.66
N ILE A 256 4.56 13.72 -9.80
CA ILE A 256 5.83 13.06 -9.50
C ILE A 256 6.99 13.62 -10.33
N HIS A 257 6.81 13.84 -11.63
CA HIS A 257 7.88 14.33 -12.49
C HIS A 257 8.29 15.77 -12.19
N GLU A 258 7.35 16.62 -11.83
CA GLU A 258 7.63 18.00 -11.46
C GLU A 258 8.33 18.06 -10.10
N TYR A 259 7.82 17.33 -9.13
CA TYR A 259 8.44 17.17 -7.82
C TYR A 259 9.90 16.74 -7.96
N TRP A 260 10.17 15.67 -8.72
CA TRP A 260 11.50 15.11 -8.87
C TRP A 260 12.46 16.06 -9.57
N ARG A 261 11.98 16.79 -10.59
CA ARG A 261 12.75 17.83 -11.26
C ARG A 261 13.18 18.90 -10.27
N ASN A 262 12.28 19.39 -9.43
CA ASN A 262 12.56 20.42 -8.43
C ASN A 262 13.58 19.94 -7.39
N VAL A 263 13.47 18.73 -6.92
CA VAL A 263 14.46 18.11 -6.02
C VAL A 263 15.84 18.06 -6.67
N ARG A 264 15.95 17.61 -7.92
CA ARG A 264 17.22 17.49 -8.65
C ARG A 264 17.84 18.83 -9.00
N GLU A 265 17.07 19.84 -9.28
CA GLU A 265 17.57 21.19 -9.58
C GLU A 265 17.88 22.01 -8.32
N GLY A 266 17.78 21.44 -7.14
CA GLY A 266 18.06 22.08 -5.86
C GLY A 266 17.07 23.19 -5.49
N ARG A 267 15.89 23.21 -6.12
CA ARG A 267 14.82 24.18 -5.83
C ARG A 267 14.03 23.85 -4.57
N GLY A 268 14.41 22.74 -3.90
CA GLY A 268 13.75 22.25 -2.72
C GLY A 268 12.45 21.49 -3.01
N LYS A 269 11.91 20.87 -1.98
CA LYS A 269 10.60 20.23 -2.04
C LYS A 269 9.57 21.36 -2.14
N MET A 270 8.70 21.33 -3.15
CA MET A 270 7.70 22.39 -3.37
C MET A 270 6.81 22.54 -2.13
N GLU A 271 6.83 23.72 -1.55
CA GLU A 271 5.73 24.16 -0.70
C GLU A 271 4.61 24.67 -1.61
N PRO A 272 3.34 24.28 -1.40
CA PRO A 272 2.26 24.81 -2.20
C PRO A 272 2.14 26.31 -1.97
N GLU A 273 1.87 27.06 -3.03
CA GLU A 273 1.41 28.44 -2.85
C GLU A 273 0.13 28.44 -1.99
N PRO A 274 0.05 29.25 -0.93
CA PRO A 274 -1.09 29.26 0.01
C PRO A 274 -2.46 29.42 -0.65
N ALA A 275 -2.51 29.96 -1.87
CA ALA A 275 -3.74 30.20 -2.61
C ALA A 275 -4.33 28.95 -3.30
N ALA A 276 -3.55 27.89 -3.47
CA ALA A 276 -4.02 26.69 -4.18
C ALA A 276 -4.84 25.72 -3.30
N LEU A 277 -4.74 25.86 -1.97
CA LEU A 277 -5.36 24.93 -1.04
C LEU A 277 -6.79 25.29 -0.61
N GLY A 278 -7.30 26.49 -0.90
CA GLY A 278 -8.65 26.91 -0.49
C GLY A 278 -8.90 26.83 1.03
N VAL A 279 -7.85 26.62 1.83
CA VAL A 279 -7.93 26.50 3.28
C VAL A 279 -7.55 27.84 3.86
N THR A 280 -8.52 28.66 4.20
CA THR A 280 -8.34 29.68 5.23
C THR A 280 -8.00 28.93 6.52
N VAL A 281 -6.76 29.04 6.96
CA VAL A 281 -6.37 28.66 8.33
C VAL A 281 -7.20 29.55 9.25
N GLY A 282 -8.28 29.01 9.80
CA GLY A 282 -9.02 29.67 10.87
C GLY A 282 -8.07 29.84 12.04
N GLU A 283 -7.88 31.08 12.45
CA GLU A 283 -7.16 31.42 13.69
C GLU A 283 -7.69 30.54 14.81
N ALA A 284 -6.77 29.87 15.50
CA ALA A 284 -7.10 29.11 16.70
C ALA A 284 -7.65 30.10 17.73
N VAL A 285 -8.97 30.12 17.86
CA VAL A 285 -9.64 30.85 18.95
C VAL A 285 -9.28 30.13 20.23
N GLY A 286 -8.49 30.79 21.06
CA GLY A 286 -8.13 30.34 22.38
C GLY A 286 -9.36 30.07 23.22
N VAL A 287 -9.55 28.80 23.63
CA VAL A 287 -10.49 28.44 24.68
C VAL A 287 -9.82 28.73 26.02
N GLY A 288 -10.09 29.90 26.51
CA GLY A 288 -9.80 30.26 27.88
C GLY A 288 -10.91 31.15 28.38
N GLU A 289 -11.94 30.56 29.03
CA GLU A 289 -12.54 31.17 30.21
C GLU A 289 -13.51 30.18 30.89
N ARG A 290 -13.25 29.99 32.14
CA ARG A 290 -14.09 29.22 33.10
C ARG A 290 -15.40 29.96 33.31
N ILE A 291 -16.48 29.20 33.33
CA ILE A 291 -17.71 29.68 33.97
C ILE A 291 -17.92 28.84 35.25
N GLY A 292 -18.11 29.57 36.33
CA GLY A 292 -18.35 29.06 37.67
C GLY A 292 -19.73 28.42 37.84
#